data_c0e275a25bf28041bc39fb3265d3c423
#
_entry.id   c0e275a25bf28041bc39fb3265d3c423
#
_cell.length_a   1.000
_cell.length_b   1.000
_cell.length_c   1.000
_cell.angle_alpha   90.00
_cell.angle_beta   90.00
_cell.angle_gamma   90.00
#
_symmetry.space_group_name_H-M   'P 1'
#
loop_
_entity.id
_entity.type
_entity.pdbx_description
1 polymer ?
#
loop_
_entity_poly.entity_id
_entity_poly.type
_entity_poly.pdbx_seq_one_letter_code
_entity_poly.pdbx_strand_id
1 'polypeptide(L)'
;MAKELKDLTKSDENYSQWYNDLVVKAGLAENSAVRGCMVIKPYGYAIWEKMHDALDKMFKDTGHQNAYFPLFIPKSFFSKEAHHVEGFAKECAVVTHYRLKNDPAVSYTHLTLP
;
A
#
# COMPACT_ATOMS: atom_id res chain seq x y z
N MET A 1 -0.05 -21.40 -32.05
CA MET A 1 -0.02 -19.95 -32.39
C MET A 1 -0.44 -19.17 -31.14
N ALA A 2 0.44 -18.39 -30.57
CA ALA A 2 0.11 -17.52 -29.45
C ALA A 2 -0.90 -16.48 -29.97
N LYS A 3 -2.07 -16.39 -29.32
CA LYS A 3 -3.06 -15.36 -29.59
C LYS A 3 -2.38 -14.03 -29.29
N GLU A 4 -2.10 -13.21 -30.30
CA GLU A 4 -1.58 -11.87 -30.07
C GLU A 4 -2.48 -11.16 -29.06
N LEU A 5 -1.89 -10.67 -27.99
CA LEU A 5 -2.58 -9.83 -27.01
C LEU A 5 -2.83 -8.46 -27.68
N LYS A 6 -3.89 -8.39 -28.47
CA LYS A 6 -4.26 -7.24 -29.31
C LYS A 6 -4.44 -5.92 -28.57
N ASP A 7 -4.47 -5.95 -27.23
CA ASP A 7 -4.83 -4.79 -26.42
C ASP A 7 -3.77 -4.44 -25.36
N LEU A 8 -2.57 -4.95 -25.46
CA LEU A 8 -1.47 -4.58 -24.56
C LEU A 8 -0.61 -3.53 -25.24
N THR A 9 -0.46 -2.38 -24.58
CA THR A 9 0.49 -1.35 -25.03
C THR A 9 1.89 -1.94 -25.07
N LYS A 10 2.70 -1.60 -26.05
CA LYS A 10 4.07 -2.11 -26.11
C LYS A 10 4.98 -1.35 -25.14
N SER A 11 5.92 -2.06 -24.52
CA SER A 11 6.82 -1.50 -23.50
C SER A 11 7.78 -0.45 -24.06
N ASP A 12 8.12 -0.54 -25.33
CA ASP A 12 8.97 0.39 -26.06
C ASP A 12 8.23 1.66 -26.52
N GLU A 13 6.90 1.59 -26.69
CA GLU A 13 6.06 2.74 -27.03
C GLU A 13 5.66 3.56 -25.81
N ASN A 14 5.19 2.90 -24.74
CA ASN A 14 4.82 3.55 -23.49
C ASN A 14 4.95 2.56 -22.32
N TYR A 15 6.07 2.61 -21.62
CA TYR A 15 6.37 1.70 -20.52
C TYR A 15 5.36 1.77 -19.36
N SER A 16 4.97 2.99 -18.97
CA SER A 16 4.03 3.17 -17.85
C SER A 16 2.65 2.58 -18.16
N GLN A 17 2.15 2.80 -19.36
CA GLN A 17 0.88 2.23 -19.79
C GLN A 17 0.97 0.70 -19.94
N TRP A 18 2.04 0.20 -20.55
CA TRP A 18 2.31 -1.22 -20.64
C TRP A 18 2.29 -1.91 -19.26
N TYR A 19 2.94 -1.31 -18.27
CA TYR A 19 2.98 -1.85 -16.90
C TYR A 19 1.57 -1.94 -16.30
N ASN A 20 0.79 -0.87 -16.40
CA ASN A 20 -0.59 -0.84 -15.89
C ASN A 20 -1.48 -1.86 -16.60
N ASP A 21 -1.40 -1.92 -17.93
CA ASP A 21 -2.15 -2.90 -18.73
C ASP A 21 -1.80 -4.33 -18.34
N LEU A 22 -0.51 -4.60 -18.15
CA LEU A 22 -0.01 -5.92 -17.76
C LEU A 22 -0.56 -6.36 -16.41
N VAL A 23 -0.50 -5.49 -15.40
CA VAL A 23 -1.00 -5.77 -14.04
C VAL A 23 -2.48 -6.15 -14.07
N VAL A 24 -3.30 -5.40 -14.79
CA VAL A 24 -4.74 -5.64 -14.87
C VAL A 24 -5.04 -6.88 -15.73
N LYS A 25 -4.43 -7.00 -16.91
CA LYS A 25 -4.71 -8.10 -17.86
C LYS A 25 -4.18 -9.46 -17.40
N ALA A 26 -3.06 -9.46 -16.67
CA ALA A 26 -2.55 -10.67 -16.04
C ALA A 26 -3.33 -11.07 -14.77
N GLY A 27 -4.33 -10.28 -14.36
CA GLY A 27 -5.13 -10.56 -13.17
C GLY A 27 -4.35 -10.47 -11.87
N LEU A 28 -3.35 -9.58 -11.81
CA LEU A 28 -2.54 -9.37 -10.61
C LEU A 28 -3.22 -8.43 -9.62
N ALA A 29 -3.87 -7.39 -10.12
CA ALA A 29 -4.59 -6.43 -9.31
C ALA A 29 -5.73 -5.79 -10.09
N GLU A 30 -6.66 -5.14 -9.38
CA GLU A 30 -7.76 -4.37 -9.96
C GLU A 30 -8.11 -3.18 -9.05
N ASN A 31 -8.76 -2.17 -9.60
CA ASN A 31 -9.24 -1.04 -8.82
C ASN A 31 -10.38 -1.46 -7.90
N SER A 32 -10.37 -0.98 -6.65
CA SER A 32 -11.48 -1.14 -5.74
C SER A 32 -12.55 -0.06 -5.96
N ALA A 33 -13.67 -0.17 -5.25
CA ALA A 33 -14.70 0.86 -5.23
C ALA A 33 -14.22 2.17 -4.55
N VAL A 34 -13.14 2.11 -3.78
CA VAL A 34 -12.54 3.29 -3.12
C VAL A 34 -11.41 3.80 -4.00
N ARG A 35 -11.52 5.07 -4.42
CA ARG A 35 -10.50 5.72 -5.26
C ARG A 35 -9.12 5.66 -4.61
N GLY A 36 -8.11 5.30 -5.39
CA GLY A 36 -6.73 5.17 -4.92
C GLY A 36 -6.42 3.87 -4.16
N CYS A 37 -7.43 3.02 -3.91
CA CYS A 37 -7.23 1.71 -3.32
C CYS A 37 -7.34 0.63 -4.40
N MET A 38 -6.45 -0.36 -4.33
CA MET A 38 -6.44 -1.50 -5.25
C MET A 38 -6.72 -2.80 -4.50
N VAL A 39 -7.36 -3.73 -5.18
CA VAL A 39 -7.49 -5.12 -4.75
C VAL A 39 -6.35 -5.90 -5.40
N ILE A 40 -5.43 -6.40 -4.59
CA ILE A 40 -4.39 -7.32 -5.06
C ILE A 40 -5.00 -8.72 -5.12
N LYS A 41 -5.03 -9.29 -6.30
CA LYS A 41 -5.62 -10.61 -6.54
C LYS A 41 -4.69 -11.73 -6.08
N PRO A 42 -5.19 -12.95 -5.89
CA PRO A 42 -4.39 -14.06 -5.36
C PRO A 42 -3.08 -14.31 -6.12
N TYR A 43 -3.08 -14.18 -7.44
CA TYR A 43 -1.88 -14.38 -8.24
C TYR A 43 -0.83 -13.29 -8.03
N GLY A 44 -1.26 -12.03 -7.92
CA GLY A 44 -0.38 -10.91 -7.57
C GLY A 44 0.10 -10.99 -6.11
N TYR A 45 -0.81 -11.35 -5.21
CA TYR A 45 -0.49 -11.48 -3.79
C TYR A 45 0.53 -12.60 -3.50
N ALA A 46 0.44 -13.70 -4.23
CA ALA A 46 1.42 -14.79 -4.12
C ALA A 46 2.86 -14.36 -4.47
N ILE A 47 3.04 -13.37 -5.35
CA ILE A 47 4.36 -12.78 -5.64
C ILE A 47 4.86 -12.01 -4.41
N TRP A 48 3.98 -11.21 -3.82
CA TRP A 48 4.29 -10.45 -2.60
C TRP A 48 4.65 -11.38 -1.43
N GLU A 49 3.86 -12.43 -1.18
CA GLU A 49 4.13 -13.41 -0.11
C GLU A 49 5.53 -14.03 -0.25
N LYS A 50 5.92 -14.43 -1.46
CA LYS A 50 7.24 -14.99 -1.70
C LYS A 50 8.39 -14.01 -1.42
N MET A 51 8.23 -12.76 -1.79
CA MET A 51 9.21 -11.71 -1.49
C MET A 51 9.27 -11.43 0.02
N HIS A 52 8.10 -11.33 0.66
CA HIS A 52 7.96 -11.13 2.10
C HIS A 52 8.64 -12.26 2.88
N ASP A 53 8.34 -13.51 2.56
CA ASP A 53 8.88 -14.68 3.26
C ASP A 53 10.40 -14.79 3.12
N ALA A 54 10.92 -14.51 1.94
CA ALA A 54 12.36 -14.49 1.69
C ALA A 54 13.05 -13.41 2.54
N LEU A 55 12.51 -12.21 2.56
CA LEU A 55 13.05 -11.08 3.33
C LEU A 55 12.91 -11.30 4.84
N ASP A 56 11.76 -11.76 5.32
CA ASP A 56 11.50 -12.09 6.72
C ASP A 56 12.49 -13.16 7.23
N LYS A 57 12.73 -14.19 6.42
CA LYS A 57 13.74 -15.18 6.74
C LYS A 57 15.13 -14.58 6.87
N MET A 58 15.54 -13.71 5.97
CA MET A 58 16.85 -13.05 6.03
C MET A 58 17.02 -12.25 7.32
N PHE A 59 16.00 -11.52 7.76
CA PHE A 59 16.03 -10.80 9.02
C PHE A 59 16.09 -11.73 10.23
N LYS A 60 15.30 -12.80 10.24
CA LYS A 60 15.32 -13.79 11.33
C LYS A 60 16.65 -14.53 11.44
N ASP A 61 17.28 -14.83 10.33
CA ASP A 61 18.62 -15.47 10.29
C ASP A 61 19.70 -14.57 10.95
N THR A 62 19.49 -13.27 11.03
CA THR A 62 20.36 -12.32 11.74
C THR A 62 19.93 -12.02 13.19
N GLY A 63 18.98 -12.79 13.73
CA GLY A 63 18.53 -12.68 15.13
C GLY A 63 17.43 -11.66 15.38
N HIS A 64 16.87 -11.05 14.35
CA HIS A 64 15.74 -10.13 14.50
C HIS A 64 14.44 -10.89 14.82
N GLN A 65 13.54 -10.22 15.53
CA GLN A 65 12.23 -10.76 15.91
C GLN A 65 11.12 -9.85 15.39
N ASN A 66 10.04 -10.46 14.92
CA ASN A 66 8.87 -9.72 14.47
C ASN A 66 8.10 -9.15 15.66
N ALA A 67 7.63 -7.92 15.53
CA ALA A 67 6.69 -7.30 16.46
C ALA A 67 5.48 -6.77 15.67
N TYR A 68 4.33 -6.75 16.32
CA TYR A 68 3.11 -6.17 15.75
C TYR A 68 2.75 -4.89 16.49
N PHE A 69 2.68 -3.79 15.77
CA PHE A 69 2.30 -2.49 16.30
C PHE A 69 0.85 -2.16 15.91
N PRO A 70 0.12 -1.40 16.74
CA PRO A 70 -1.20 -0.90 16.36
C PRO A 70 -1.18 -0.10 15.07
N LEU A 71 -2.22 -0.26 14.25
CA LEU A 71 -2.38 0.47 12.99
C LEU A 71 -2.54 1.98 13.21
N PHE A 72 -3.24 2.36 14.28
CA PHE A 72 -3.49 3.76 14.60
C PHE A 72 -2.44 4.31 15.56
N ILE A 73 -1.96 5.51 15.25
CA ILE A 73 -1.03 6.25 16.11
C ILE A 73 -1.65 7.59 16.52
N PRO A 74 -1.35 8.09 17.73
CA PRO A 74 -1.82 9.40 18.15
C PRO A 74 -1.27 10.51 17.25
N LYS A 75 -2.12 11.46 16.85
CA LYS A 75 -1.72 12.62 16.03
C LYS A 75 -0.55 13.41 16.64
N SER A 76 -0.44 13.45 17.97
CA SER A 76 0.65 14.11 18.67
C SER A 76 2.02 13.48 18.37
N PHE A 77 2.10 12.18 18.15
CA PHE A 77 3.34 11.49 17.78
C PHE A 77 3.76 11.87 16.37
N PHE A 78 2.80 11.89 15.44
CA PHE A 78 3.02 12.32 14.09
C PHE A 78 3.52 13.76 13.98
N SER A 79 2.98 14.66 14.81
CA SER A 79 3.42 16.06 14.88
C SER A 79 4.86 16.20 15.41
N LYS A 80 5.29 15.33 16.32
CA LYS A 80 6.68 15.32 16.82
C LYS A 80 7.66 14.90 15.73
N GLU A 81 7.35 13.86 14.98
CA GLU A 81 8.19 13.39 13.87
C GLU A 81 8.32 14.44 12.77
N ALA A 82 7.26 15.16 12.45
CA ALA A 82 7.30 16.24 11.46
C ALA A 82 8.29 17.38 11.79
N HIS A 83 8.71 17.53 13.04
CA HIS A 83 9.75 18.47 13.45
C HIS A 83 11.17 17.91 13.26
N HIS A 84 11.34 16.61 13.19
CA HIS A 84 12.64 15.95 13.09
C HIS A 84 13.04 15.59 11.65
N VAL A 85 12.06 15.44 10.77
CA VAL A 85 12.30 14.99 9.38
C VAL A 85 11.91 16.09 8.41
N GLU A 86 12.91 16.68 7.75
CA GLU A 86 12.70 17.64 6.69
C GLU A 86 12.04 16.94 5.48
N GLY A 87 10.94 17.50 4.97
CA GLY A 87 10.18 16.88 3.89
C GLY A 87 9.24 15.75 4.30
N PHE A 88 8.98 15.57 5.59
CA PHE A 88 8.03 14.58 6.08
C PHE A 88 6.63 14.84 5.51
N ALA A 89 6.08 13.87 4.79
CA ALA A 89 4.76 13.98 4.20
C ALA A 89 3.68 14.07 5.29
N LYS A 90 2.90 15.15 5.25
CA LYS A 90 1.79 15.39 6.19
C LYS A 90 0.46 14.78 5.71
N GLU A 91 0.52 13.99 4.64
CA GLU A 91 -0.64 13.36 4.03
C GLU A 91 -0.99 12.09 4.80
N CYS A 92 -2.03 12.15 5.60
CA CYS A 92 -2.53 11.01 6.37
C CYS A 92 -4.05 11.08 6.54
N ALA A 93 -4.70 9.92 6.64
CA ALA A 93 -6.09 9.88 7.07
C ALA A 93 -6.18 10.08 8.57
N VAL A 94 -7.12 10.89 8.98
CA VAL A 94 -7.41 11.14 10.40
C VAL A 94 -8.76 10.53 10.72
N VAL A 95 -8.82 9.66 11.74
CA VAL A 95 -10.09 9.16 12.25
C VAL A 95 -10.81 10.31 12.95
N THR A 96 -11.95 10.70 12.40
CA THR A 96 -12.77 11.81 12.93
C THR A 96 -14.02 11.33 13.64
N HIS A 97 -14.40 10.06 13.49
CA HIS A 97 -15.63 9.51 14.04
C HIS A 97 -15.36 8.19 14.79
N TYR A 98 -16.00 8.06 15.92
CA TYR A 98 -16.03 6.81 16.68
C TYR A 98 -17.51 6.41 16.88
N ARG A 99 -17.87 5.19 16.52
CA ARG A 99 -19.25 4.68 16.56
C ARG A 99 -20.27 5.58 15.86
N LEU A 100 -19.90 6.11 14.69
CA LEU A 100 -20.72 7.05 13.92
C LEU A 100 -21.02 8.40 14.63
N LYS A 101 -20.31 8.70 15.70
CA LYS A 101 -20.36 10.01 16.38
C LYS A 101 -19.06 10.76 16.13
N ASN A 102 -19.18 12.06 15.93
CA ASN A 102 -18.01 12.93 15.87
C ASN A 102 -17.46 13.09 17.28
N ASP A 103 -16.24 12.61 17.53
CA ASP A 103 -15.57 12.74 18.83
C ASP A 103 -14.28 13.55 18.64
N PRO A 104 -14.26 14.80 19.10
CA PRO A 104 -13.09 15.68 18.98
C PRO A 104 -11.89 15.21 19.82
N ALA A 105 -12.11 14.35 20.82
CA ALA A 105 -11.04 13.80 21.65
C ALA A 105 -10.31 12.60 20.98
N VAL A 106 -10.94 11.96 20.01
CA VAL A 106 -10.36 10.80 19.30
C VAL A 106 -9.70 11.29 18.02
N SER A 107 -8.45 11.66 18.09
CA SER A 107 -7.64 12.08 16.95
C SER A 107 -6.55 11.03 16.69
N TYR A 108 -6.89 9.98 15.95
CA TYR A 108 -5.93 8.98 15.47
C TYR A 108 -5.65 9.22 13.99
N THR A 109 -4.37 9.18 13.63
CA THR A 109 -3.97 9.25 12.23
C THR A 109 -4.03 7.89 11.60
N HIS A 110 -4.70 7.83 10.47
CA HIS A 110 -4.73 6.66 9.60
C HIS A 110 -4.12 7.04 8.27
N LEU A 111 -3.36 6.15 7.66
CA LEU A 111 -2.77 6.40 6.35
C LEU A 111 -3.83 6.73 5.32
N THR A 112 -3.68 7.87 4.66
CA THR A 112 -4.43 8.18 3.46
C THR A 112 -3.67 7.74 2.24
N LEU A 113 -4.46 7.37 1.29
CA LEU A 113 -4.06 7.38 -0.09
C LEU A 113 -4.34 8.77 -0.68
N PRO A 114 -3.46 9.30 -1.50
CA PRO A 114 -3.66 10.57 -2.20
C PRO A 114 -4.86 10.54 -3.16
#